data_3cdf90ee9c60ccf5a5a48ba4bad8efd8
#
_entry.id   3cdf90ee9c60ccf5a5a48ba4bad8efd8
#
_cell.length_a   1.000
_cell.length_b   1.000
_cell.length_c   1.000
_cell.angle_alpha   90.00
_cell.angle_beta   90.00
_cell.angle_gamma   90.00
#
_symmetry.space_group_name_H-M   'P 1'
#
loop_
_entity.id
_entity.type
_entity.pdbx_description
1 polymer ?
#
loop_
_entity_poly.entity_id
_entity_poly.type
_entity_poly.pdbx_seq_one_letter_code
_entity_poly.pdbx_strand_id
1 'polypeptide(L)'
;PAFWMLKNGESGAGVTVHVMTEKIDAGDIVAQQELIIGENENAGQLTQRQHHAASALLTKAVNAMAQGTIDPKPQNIAERSYFRKKKAADTTLDWNGSARQIVNLWRALQPYEPLAACLNGTTIRIYDAQPQEGSPSGRAPGEIMSKQSGKLLVQTGNGYLKIRSYEI
;
A
#
# COMPACT_ATOMS: atom_id res chain seq x y z
N PRO A 1 7.99 -1.17 -3.32
CA PRO A 1 6.87 -0.68 -4.14
C PRO A 1 5.69 -0.33 -3.24
N ALA A 2 5.12 0.88 -3.42
CA ALA A 2 4.05 1.41 -2.56
C ALA A 2 2.85 0.45 -2.41
N PHE A 3 2.49 -0.27 -3.47
CA PHE A 3 1.41 -1.25 -3.45
C PHE A 3 1.56 -2.28 -2.31
N TRP A 4 2.71 -2.93 -2.20
CA TRP A 4 2.92 -3.98 -1.19
C TRP A 4 2.99 -3.43 0.22
N MET A 5 3.65 -2.28 0.41
CA MET A 5 3.72 -1.61 1.71
C MET A 5 2.32 -1.30 2.25
N LEU A 6 1.48 -0.68 1.42
CA LEU A 6 0.11 -0.32 1.80
C LEU A 6 -0.78 -1.54 1.99
N LYS A 7 -0.75 -2.52 1.06
CA LYS A 7 -1.52 -3.75 1.17
C LYS A 7 -1.22 -4.51 2.46
N ASN A 8 0.05 -4.58 2.84
CA ASN A 8 0.50 -5.25 4.05
C ASN A 8 0.24 -4.45 5.34
N GLY A 9 -0.16 -3.17 5.20
CA GLY A 9 -0.42 -2.30 6.36
C GLY A 9 0.84 -1.81 7.05
N GLU A 10 1.95 -1.71 6.31
CA GLU A 10 3.19 -1.14 6.83
C GLU A 10 2.99 0.30 7.27
N SER A 11 3.64 0.67 8.38
CA SER A 11 3.63 2.04 8.90
C SER A 11 4.81 2.88 8.41
N GLY A 12 5.83 2.22 7.83
CA GLY A 12 7.05 2.83 7.34
C GLY A 12 7.33 2.51 5.88
N ALA A 13 7.97 3.45 5.21
CA ALA A 13 8.53 3.32 3.87
C ALA A 13 9.92 3.94 3.87
N GLY A 14 10.62 3.86 2.75
CA GLY A 14 11.92 4.51 2.62
C GLY A 14 12.35 4.65 1.17
N VAL A 15 13.42 5.38 1.01
CA VAL A 15 14.20 5.48 -0.22
C VAL A 15 15.67 5.28 0.10
N THR A 16 16.37 4.58 -0.78
CA THR A 16 17.78 4.24 -0.59
C THR A 16 18.56 4.56 -1.87
N VAL A 17 19.71 5.21 -1.71
CA VAL A 17 20.74 5.33 -2.74
C VAL A 17 21.84 4.35 -2.39
N HIS A 18 22.17 3.46 -3.32
CA HIS A 18 23.19 2.43 -3.15
C HIS A 18 24.12 2.37 -4.35
N VAL A 19 25.30 1.81 -4.17
CA VAL A 19 26.26 1.57 -5.26
C VAL A 19 25.71 0.52 -6.20
N MET A 20 25.82 0.75 -7.52
CA MET A 20 25.44 -0.26 -8.52
C MET A 20 26.45 -1.42 -8.53
N THR A 21 25.92 -2.64 -8.52
CA THR A 21 26.69 -3.88 -8.62
C THR A 21 26.03 -4.80 -9.67
N GLU A 22 26.66 -5.90 -10.03
CA GLU A 22 26.08 -6.91 -10.92
C GLU A 22 24.79 -7.54 -10.37
N LYS A 23 24.65 -7.61 -9.04
CA LYS A 23 23.46 -8.12 -8.36
C LYS A 23 22.46 -6.96 -8.17
N ILE A 24 21.20 -7.18 -8.56
CA ILE A 24 20.13 -6.20 -8.43
C ILE A 24 19.92 -5.83 -6.97
N ASP A 25 19.89 -4.52 -6.66
CA ASP A 25 19.62 -3.93 -5.35
C ASP A 25 20.48 -4.49 -4.21
N ALA A 26 21.74 -4.87 -4.47
CA ALA A 26 22.61 -5.53 -3.49
C ALA A 26 23.89 -4.75 -3.17
N GLY A 27 24.07 -3.56 -3.73
CA GLY A 27 25.25 -2.73 -3.46
C GLY A 27 25.17 -2.00 -2.13
N ASP A 28 26.32 -1.53 -1.67
CA ASP A 28 26.44 -0.82 -0.39
C ASP A 28 25.59 0.44 -0.35
N ILE A 29 24.95 0.69 0.78
CA ILE A 29 24.08 1.86 1.01
C ILE A 29 24.96 3.11 1.15
N VAL A 30 24.73 4.07 0.27
CA VAL A 30 25.35 5.41 0.33
C VAL A 30 24.54 6.36 1.20
N ALA A 31 23.21 6.33 1.04
CA ALA A 31 22.30 7.15 1.83
C ALA A 31 20.91 6.52 1.89
N GLN A 32 20.19 6.73 2.98
CA GLN A 32 18.84 6.23 3.18
C GLN A 32 17.99 7.28 3.91
N GLN A 33 16.70 7.33 3.57
CA GLN A 33 15.73 8.18 4.25
C GLN A 33 14.46 7.39 4.50
N GLU A 34 14.02 7.35 5.76
CA GLU A 34 12.75 6.79 6.17
C GLU A 34 11.60 7.77 5.96
N LEU A 35 10.41 7.23 5.66
CA LEU A 35 9.16 7.95 5.48
C LEU A 35 8.07 7.24 6.28
N ILE A 36 7.36 7.97 7.13
CA ILE A 36 6.17 7.43 7.80
C ILE A 36 5.02 7.40 6.80
N ILE A 37 4.32 6.26 6.70
CA ILE A 37 3.13 6.12 5.86
C ILE A 37 1.93 6.67 6.62
N GLY A 38 1.23 7.65 6.01
CA GLY A 38 0.02 8.22 6.60
C GLY A 38 -1.14 7.22 6.64
N GLU A 39 -1.98 7.31 7.66
CA GLU A 39 -3.10 6.37 7.86
C GLU A 39 -4.06 6.31 6.65
N ASN A 40 -4.33 7.44 6.01
CA ASN A 40 -5.21 7.56 4.85
C ASN A 40 -4.43 7.75 3.53
N GLU A 41 -3.13 7.60 3.56
CA GLU A 41 -2.27 7.79 2.38
C GLU A 41 -2.47 6.65 1.39
N ASN A 42 -2.62 6.98 0.10
CA ASN A 42 -2.74 6.01 -0.98
C ASN A 42 -1.42 5.81 -1.73
N ALA A 43 -1.38 4.82 -2.64
CA ALA A 43 -0.16 4.48 -3.37
C ALA A 43 0.38 5.62 -4.25
N GLY A 44 -0.49 6.43 -4.84
CA GLY A 44 -0.08 7.59 -5.63
C GLY A 44 0.62 8.64 -4.77
N GLN A 45 0.03 8.98 -3.63
CA GLN A 45 0.59 9.95 -2.68
C GLN A 45 1.93 9.48 -2.11
N LEU A 46 1.99 8.22 -1.65
CA LEU A 46 3.23 7.63 -1.14
C LEU A 46 4.33 7.62 -2.22
N THR A 47 4.00 7.20 -3.44
CA THR A 47 4.96 7.19 -4.56
C THR A 47 5.49 8.60 -4.85
N GLN A 48 4.63 9.61 -4.85
CA GLN A 48 5.06 11.00 -5.06
C GLN A 48 6.02 11.47 -3.96
N ARG A 49 5.74 11.17 -2.70
CA ARG A 49 6.63 11.49 -1.59
C ARG A 49 7.96 10.75 -1.68
N GLN A 50 7.94 9.47 -2.07
CA GLN A 50 9.17 8.69 -2.30
C GLN A 50 10.01 9.30 -3.44
N HIS A 51 9.40 9.75 -4.54
CA HIS A 51 10.14 10.42 -5.64
C HIS A 51 10.79 11.72 -5.18
N HIS A 52 10.08 12.55 -4.40
CA HIS A 52 10.64 13.78 -3.85
C HIS A 52 11.83 13.50 -2.91
N ALA A 53 11.67 12.56 -2.00
CA ALA A 53 12.74 12.18 -1.07
C ALA A 53 13.93 11.57 -1.82
N ALA A 54 13.69 10.70 -2.82
CA ALA A 54 14.74 10.09 -3.62
C ALA A 54 15.55 11.11 -4.42
N SER A 55 14.89 12.10 -5.02
CA SER A 55 15.57 13.18 -5.77
C SER A 55 16.50 14.00 -4.86
N ALA A 56 16.01 14.42 -3.71
CA ALA A 56 16.81 15.17 -2.74
C ALA A 56 17.97 14.34 -2.19
N LEU A 57 17.70 13.05 -1.88
CA LEU A 57 18.71 12.14 -1.34
C LEU A 57 19.80 11.83 -2.37
N LEU A 58 19.42 11.61 -3.63
CA LEU A 58 20.38 11.37 -4.71
C LEU A 58 21.30 12.58 -4.94
N THR A 59 20.75 13.80 -4.94
CA THR A 59 21.55 15.02 -5.08
C THR A 59 22.58 15.14 -3.97
N LYS A 60 22.20 14.86 -2.72
CA LYS A 60 23.14 14.85 -1.58
C LYS A 60 24.22 13.78 -1.74
N ALA A 61 23.83 12.57 -2.15
CA ALA A 61 24.77 11.47 -2.35
C ALA A 61 25.79 11.77 -3.44
N VAL A 62 25.35 12.31 -4.59
CA VAL A 62 26.26 12.68 -5.69
C VAL A 62 27.24 13.77 -5.28
N ASN A 63 26.79 14.80 -4.56
CA ASN A 63 27.67 15.85 -4.08
C ASN A 63 28.71 15.31 -3.06
N ALA A 64 28.30 14.42 -2.16
CA ALA A 64 29.21 13.77 -1.22
C ALA A 64 30.24 12.87 -1.94
N MET A 65 29.81 12.16 -3.01
CA MET A 65 30.72 11.40 -3.86
C MET A 65 31.76 12.29 -4.53
N ALA A 66 31.33 13.41 -5.10
CA ALA A 66 32.24 14.37 -5.74
C ALA A 66 33.29 14.97 -4.78
N GLN A 67 32.93 15.08 -3.50
CA GLN A 67 33.80 15.56 -2.41
C GLN A 67 34.65 14.45 -1.77
N GLY A 68 34.46 13.18 -2.16
CA GLY A 68 35.13 12.03 -1.56
C GLY A 68 34.71 11.76 -0.10
N THR A 69 33.52 12.21 0.31
CA THR A 69 33.04 12.12 1.69
C THR A 69 31.99 11.02 1.93
N ILE A 70 31.75 10.14 0.93
CA ILE A 70 30.85 9.00 1.10
C ILE A 70 31.50 7.90 1.96
N ASP A 71 30.68 7.26 2.78
CA ASP A 71 31.03 6.07 3.58
C ASP A 71 29.96 4.97 3.32
N PRO A 72 30.05 4.22 2.18
CA PRO A 72 29.07 3.20 1.83
C PRO A 72 29.07 2.07 2.86
N LYS A 73 27.86 1.66 3.29
CA LYS A 73 27.68 0.60 4.30
C LYS A 73 27.10 -0.65 3.66
N PRO A 74 27.67 -1.85 3.94
CA PRO A 74 27.12 -3.10 3.43
C PRO A 74 25.66 -3.30 3.84
N GLN A 75 24.85 -3.85 2.92
CA GLN A 75 23.48 -4.25 3.21
C GLN A 75 23.47 -5.58 3.99
N ASN A 76 22.54 -5.72 4.95
CA ASN A 76 22.26 -7.03 5.55
C ASN A 76 21.38 -7.85 4.60
N ILE A 77 21.99 -8.65 3.74
CA ILE A 77 21.28 -9.46 2.74
C ILE A 77 20.37 -10.51 3.40
N ALA A 78 20.66 -10.94 4.64
CA ALA A 78 19.85 -11.92 5.35
C ALA A 78 18.46 -11.36 5.76
N GLU A 79 18.33 -10.05 5.92
CA GLU A 79 17.06 -9.36 6.24
C GLU A 79 16.30 -8.88 5.00
N ARG A 80 16.80 -9.21 3.81
CA ARG A 80 16.21 -8.74 2.55
C ARG A 80 14.83 -9.35 2.34
N SER A 81 13.83 -8.50 2.09
CA SER A 81 12.53 -8.90 1.54
C SER A 81 12.48 -8.69 0.04
N TYR A 82 11.76 -9.55 -0.67
CA TYR A 82 11.55 -9.43 -2.11
C TYR A 82 10.07 -9.44 -2.46
N PHE A 83 9.61 -8.42 -3.14
CA PHE A 83 8.25 -8.33 -3.63
C PHE A 83 8.22 -8.35 -5.16
N ARG A 84 7.59 -9.38 -5.70
CA ARG A 84 7.36 -9.53 -7.15
C ARG A 84 6.39 -8.46 -7.68
N LYS A 85 6.33 -8.33 -9.01
CA LYS A 85 5.28 -7.54 -9.66
C LYS A 85 3.89 -8.08 -9.27
N LYS A 86 2.94 -7.17 -8.97
CA LYS A 86 1.56 -7.55 -8.61
C LYS A 86 0.88 -8.33 -9.75
N LYS A 87 0.02 -9.28 -9.40
CA LYS A 87 -0.83 -10.06 -10.30
C LYS A 87 -2.29 -9.77 -10.00
N ALA A 88 -3.22 -10.18 -10.86
CA ALA A 88 -4.66 -9.99 -10.65
C ALA A 88 -5.16 -10.57 -9.31
N ALA A 89 -4.66 -11.75 -8.91
CA ALA A 89 -5.00 -12.33 -7.61
C ALA A 89 -4.58 -11.48 -6.40
N ASP A 90 -3.59 -10.61 -6.54
CA ASP A 90 -3.17 -9.73 -5.45
C ASP A 90 -4.11 -8.55 -5.23
N THR A 91 -4.96 -8.25 -6.22
CA THR A 91 -5.91 -7.13 -6.24
C THR A 91 -7.35 -7.57 -6.01
N THR A 92 -7.59 -8.86 -5.80
CA THR A 92 -8.93 -9.41 -5.52
C THR A 92 -9.30 -9.17 -4.06
N LEU A 93 -10.49 -8.61 -3.84
CA LEU A 93 -11.03 -8.42 -2.50
C LEU A 93 -11.49 -9.76 -1.91
N ASP A 94 -11.07 -10.04 -0.69
CA ASP A 94 -11.57 -11.13 0.15
C ASP A 94 -12.39 -10.53 1.31
N TRP A 95 -13.69 -10.78 1.35
CA TRP A 95 -14.57 -10.29 2.41
C TRP A 95 -14.28 -10.92 3.77
N ASN A 96 -13.59 -12.07 3.84
CA ASN A 96 -13.20 -12.71 5.10
C ASN A 96 -12.06 -11.96 5.81
N GLY A 97 -11.35 -11.10 5.10
CA GLY A 97 -10.38 -10.20 5.69
C GLY A 97 -11.04 -9.16 6.63
N SER A 98 -10.24 -8.50 7.45
CA SER A 98 -10.73 -7.37 8.25
C SER A 98 -11.04 -6.15 7.38
N ALA A 99 -11.93 -5.27 7.85
CA ALA A 99 -12.22 -4.00 7.17
C ALA A 99 -10.94 -3.18 6.91
N ARG A 100 -9.98 -3.20 7.85
CA ARG A 100 -8.68 -2.52 7.70
C ARG A 100 -7.85 -3.14 6.58
N GLN A 101 -7.78 -4.47 6.47
CA GLN A 101 -7.07 -5.15 5.37
C GLN A 101 -7.67 -4.80 4.01
N ILE A 102 -9.00 -4.75 3.92
CA ILE A 102 -9.70 -4.37 2.69
C ILE A 102 -9.39 -2.91 2.32
N VAL A 103 -9.42 -1.99 3.29
CA VAL A 103 -9.08 -0.58 3.05
C VAL A 103 -7.59 -0.42 2.70
N ASN A 104 -6.70 -1.21 3.29
CA ASN A 104 -5.28 -1.24 2.90
C ASN A 104 -5.10 -1.65 1.44
N LEU A 105 -5.83 -2.69 0.98
CA LEU A 105 -5.84 -3.09 -0.42
C LEU A 105 -6.41 -1.98 -1.32
N TRP A 106 -7.55 -1.37 -0.93
CA TRP A 106 -8.14 -0.27 -1.68
C TRP A 106 -7.16 0.90 -1.85
N ARG A 107 -6.56 1.42 -0.76
CA ARG A 107 -5.60 2.53 -0.84
C ARG A 107 -4.31 2.16 -1.60
N ALA A 108 -3.91 0.88 -1.60
CA ALA A 108 -2.79 0.37 -2.38
C ALA A 108 -3.04 0.41 -3.90
N LEU A 109 -4.31 0.39 -4.32
CA LEU A 109 -4.72 0.47 -5.73
C LEU A 109 -4.91 1.92 -6.20
N GLN A 110 -5.23 2.85 -5.29
CA GLN A 110 -5.52 4.24 -5.65
C GLN A 110 -4.27 5.04 -6.01
N PRO A 111 -4.37 5.97 -6.97
CA PRO A 111 -5.53 6.31 -7.81
C PRO A 111 -5.59 5.50 -9.11
N TYR A 112 -4.80 4.46 -9.28
CA TYR A 112 -4.55 3.80 -10.56
C TYR A 112 -5.68 2.89 -11.03
N GLU A 113 -6.37 2.25 -10.10
CA GLU A 113 -7.46 1.31 -10.39
C GLU A 113 -8.47 1.23 -9.23
N PRO A 114 -9.78 1.02 -9.52
CA PRO A 114 -10.78 0.76 -8.49
C PRO A 114 -10.57 -0.62 -7.86
N LEU A 115 -11.02 -0.80 -6.62
CA LEU A 115 -11.06 -2.11 -6.00
C LEU A 115 -12.30 -2.87 -6.51
N ALA A 116 -12.08 -3.97 -7.23
CA ALA A 116 -13.16 -4.84 -7.68
C ALA A 116 -13.61 -5.80 -6.57
N ALA A 117 -14.91 -5.95 -6.42
CA ALA A 117 -15.51 -6.86 -5.45
C ALA A 117 -16.77 -7.52 -6.02
N CYS A 118 -17.05 -8.76 -5.58
CA CYS A 118 -18.33 -9.42 -5.85
C CYS A 118 -19.25 -9.23 -4.63
N LEU A 119 -20.43 -8.68 -4.85
CA LEU A 119 -21.50 -8.53 -3.87
C LEU A 119 -22.79 -9.16 -4.40
N ASN A 120 -23.31 -10.17 -3.72
CA ASN A 120 -24.53 -10.87 -4.12
C ASN A 120 -24.53 -11.30 -5.60
N GLY A 121 -23.40 -11.83 -6.09
CA GLY A 121 -23.24 -12.25 -7.49
C GLY A 121 -23.01 -11.12 -8.50
N THR A 122 -23.01 -9.86 -8.05
CA THR A 122 -22.77 -8.69 -8.90
C THR A 122 -21.35 -8.14 -8.65
N THR A 123 -20.60 -7.91 -9.73
CA THR A 123 -19.30 -7.25 -9.63
C THR A 123 -19.49 -5.75 -9.49
N ILE A 124 -18.89 -5.18 -8.48
CA ILE A 124 -18.84 -3.72 -8.26
C ILE A 124 -17.41 -3.22 -8.31
N ARG A 125 -17.23 -1.95 -8.67
CA ARG A 125 -15.97 -1.20 -8.62
C ARG A 125 -16.04 -0.17 -7.52
N ILE A 126 -15.20 -0.28 -6.51
CA ILE A 126 -15.20 0.58 -5.33
C ILE A 126 -14.15 1.68 -5.53
N TYR A 127 -14.61 2.92 -5.50
CA TYR A 127 -13.78 4.13 -5.65
C TYR A 127 -13.47 4.79 -4.32
N ASP A 128 -14.35 4.61 -3.30
CA ASP A 128 -14.15 5.20 -1.98
C ASP A 128 -14.72 4.28 -0.89
N ALA A 129 -13.85 3.93 0.07
CA ALA A 129 -14.18 3.06 1.17
C ALA A 129 -13.46 3.48 2.46
N GLN A 130 -14.12 3.20 3.59
CA GLN A 130 -13.56 3.40 4.92
C GLN A 130 -13.82 2.19 5.82
N PRO A 131 -12.92 1.86 6.74
CA PRO A 131 -13.19 0.86 7.75
C PRO A 131 -14.16 1.46 8.76
N GLN A 132 -15.05 0.65 9.28
CA GLN A 132 -15.89 0.98 10.41
C GLN A 132 -15.77 -0.13 11.44
N GLU A 133 -15.39 0.23 12.65
CA GLU A 133 -15.33 -0.71 13.76
C GLU A 133 -16.73 -1.16 14.18
N GLY A 134 -16.82 -2.36 14.71
CA GLY A 134 -18.05 -2.92 15.22
C GLY A 134 -17.91 -4.43 15.45
N SER A 135 -18.68 -4.95 16.37
CA SER A 135 -18.75 -6.40 16.62
C SER A 135 -19.46 -7.09 15.45
N PRO A 136 -19.06 -8.31 15.08
CA PRO A 136 -19.75 -9.07 14.06
C PRO A 136 -21.26 -9.17 14.35
N SER A 137 -22.08 -8.91 13.34
CA SER A 137 -23.56 -8.92 13.48
C SER A 137 -24.19 -10.30 13.39
N GLY A 138 -23.37 -11.37 13.27
CA GLY A 138 -23.83 -12.72 12.96
C GLY A 138 -24.12 -12.97 11.47
N ARG A 139 -23.93 -11.96 10.61
CA ARG A 139 -24.05 -12.10 9.16
C ARG A 139 -22.74 -12.57 8.54
N ALA A 140 -22.84 -13.20 7.36
CA ALA A 140 -21.67 -13.65 6.64
C ALA A 140 -20.84 -12.45 6.06
N PRO A 141 -19.51 -12.59 5.96
CA PRO A 141 -18.69 -11.61 5.24
C PRO A 141 -19.17 -11.43 3.80
N GLY A 142 -19.27 -10.17 3.34
CA GLY A 142 -19.82 -9.80 2.04
C GLY A 142 -21.32 -9.52 2.06
N GLU A 143 -22.03 -9.74 3.17
CA GLU A 143 -23.44 -9.35 3.26
C GLU A 143 -23.62 -7.85 3.49
N ILE A 144 -24.58 -7.25 2.75
CA ILE A 144 -24.94 -5.84 2.90
C ILE A 144 -25.76 -5.67 4.17
N MET A 145 -25.26 -4.89 5.11
CA MET A 145 -25.91 -4.54 6.36
C MET A 145 -26.92 -3.42 6.20
N SER A 146 -26.57 -2.41 5.39
CA SER A 146 -27.47 -1.30 5.07
C SER A 146 -27.09 -0.68 3.72
N LYS A 147 -28.11 -0.08 3.08
CA LYS A 147 -27.96 0.74 1.88
C LYS A 147 -28.70 2.03 2.11
N GLN A 148 -27.99 3.15 2.22
CA GLN A 148 -28.59 4.47 2.47
C GLN A 148 -27.88 5.55 1.64
N SER A 149 -28.64 6.36 0.94
CA SER A 149 -28.11 7.48 0.13
C SER A 149 -26.97 7.07 -0.80
N GLY A 150 -27.10 5.93 -1.49
CA GLY A 150 -26.08 5.43 -2.41
C GLY A 150 -24.83 4.84 -1.75
N LYS A 151 -24.78 4.77 -0.42
CA LYS A 151 -23.66 4.18 0.34
C LYS A 151 -24.05 2.79 0.84
N LEU A 152 -23.07 1.90 0.94
CA LEU A 152 -23.25 0.56 1.47
C LEU A 152 -22.44 0.39 2.75
N LEU A 153 -23.02 -0.35 3.69
CA LEU A 153 -22.29 -0.92 4.83
C LEU A 153 -22.26 -2.43 4.63
N VAL A 154 -21.10 -3.03 4.56
CA VAL A 154 -20.91 -4.44 4.24
C VAL A 154 -20.18 -5.12 5.40
N GLN A 155 -20.67 -6.30 5.82
CA GLN A 155 -19.99 -7.13 6.82
C GLN A 155 -18.66 -7.63 6.27
N THR A 156 -17.59 -7.57 7.07
CA THR A 156 -16.29 -8.18 6.78
C THR A 156 -15.96 -9.24 7.83
N GLY A 157 -14.88 -9.94 7.68
CA GLY A 157 -14.43 -10.92 8.69
C GLY A 157 -14.19 -10.31 10.05
N ASN A 158 -13.82 -9.02 10.11
CA ASN A 158 -13.71 -8.25 11.35
C ASN A 158 -14.04 -6.77 11.08
N GLY A 159 -15.12 -6.27 11.70
CA GLY A 159 -15.66 -4.94 11.46
C GLY A 159 -16.50 -4.84 10.19
N TYR A 160 -16.68 -3.64 9.69
CA TYR A 160 -17.51 -3.32 8.54
C TYR A 160 -16.75 -2.47 7.53
N LEU A 161 -17.06 -2.67 6.23
CA LEU A 161 -16.60 -1.77 5.19
C LEU A 161 -17.73 -0.80 4.83
N LYS A 162 -17.49 0.49 5.02
CA LYS A 162 -18.38 1.56 4.54
C LYS A 162 -17.93 1.99 3.15
N ILE A 163 -18.69 1.59 2.12
CA ILE A 163 -18.46 1.97 0.73
C ILE A 163 -19.24 3.25 0.45
N ARG A 164 -18.53 4.33 0.08
CA ARG A 164 -19.11 5.65 -0.13
C ARG A 164 -19.31 5.98 -1.61
N SER A 165 -18.51 5.35 -2.49
CA SER A 165 -18.63 5.50 -3.94
C SER A 165 -18.32 4.19 -4.65
N TYR A 166 -19.20 3.75 -5.55
CA TYR A 166 -19.03 2.53 -6.33
C TYR A 166 -19.85 2.59 -7.62
N GLU A 167 -19.48 1.75 -8.58
CA GLU A 167 -20.21 1.46 -9.83
C GLU A 167 -20.47 -0.05 -9.95
N ILE A 168 -21.52 -0.40 -10.69
CA ILE A 168 -21.92 -1.78 -11.01
C ILE A 168 -21.49 -2.10 -12.44
#